data_a6fbdd157f23ed777c8d9ff26cc2e615
#
_entry.id   a6fbdd157f23ed777c8d9ff26cc2e615
#
_cell.length_a   1.000
_cell.length_b   1.000
_cell.length_c   1.000
_cell.angle_alpha   90.00
_cell.angle_beta   90.00
_cell.angle_gamma   90.00
#
_symmetry.space_group_name_H-M   'P 1'
#
loop_
_entity.id
_entity.type
_entity.pdbx_description
1 polymer ?
#
loop_
_entity_poly.entity_id
_entity_poly.type
_entity_poly.pdbx_seq_one_letter_code
_entity_poly.pdbx_strand_id
1 'polypeptide(L)'
;MAAFEELYARHSRRVYSLCLRMTANTAEAEDLSQEVFIQLYRKAGSFRGESQFTTWLHRLTVNQVLMHFRRRGVKLEQVTEDGEEVQRVEPGTEDQSRMPVVDRIAIDKAVSQLPPGYRAVFVLHDVEGHEHEEVARLLGCSVGTSKSQLHKARMKLRTLLRQQNEPQ
;
A
#
# COMPACT_ATOMS: atom_id res chain seq x y z
N MET A 1 16.44 18.07 -18.68
CA MET A 1 15.15 18.67 -18.26
C MET A 1 13.97 18.03 -18.97
N ALA A 2 13.91 18.01 -20.31
CA ALA A 2 12.79 17.41 -21.07
C ALA A 2 12.54 15.92 -20.73
N ALA A 3 13.58 15.12 -20.51
CA ALA A 3 13.45 13.71 -20.13
C ALA A 3 12.82 13.53 -18.73
N PHE A 4 13.16 14.41 -17.79
CA PHE A 4 12.57 14.37 -16.45
C PHE A 4 11.10 14.79 -16.47
N GLU A 5 10.77 15.83 -17.23
CA GLU A 5 9.37 16.28 -17.41
C GLU A 5 8.50 15.18 -18.03
N GLU A 6 9.03 14.44 -18.99
CA GLU A 6 8.33 13.30 -19.59
C GLU A 6 8.13 12.16 -18.59
N LEU A 7 9.15 11.82 -17.78
CA LEU A 7 9.02 10.83 -16.71
C LEU A 7 8.00 11.26 -15.67
N TYR A 8 8.03 12.51 -15.27
CA TYR A 8 7.06 13.07 -14.33
C TYR A 8 5.62 12.97 -14.90
N ALA A 9 5.39 13.44 -16.12
CA ALA A 9 4.08 13.39 -16.76
C ALA A 9 3.54 11.95 -16.87
N ARG A 10 4.43 11.00 -17.19
CA ARG A 10 4.07 9.58 -17.39
C ARG A 10 3.77 8.84 -16.08
N HIS A 11 4.47 9.15 -15.01
CA HIS A 11 4.46 8.35 -13.77
C HIS A 11 3.88 9.05 -12.54
N SER A 12 3.66 10.36 -12.57
CA SER A 12 3.19 11.13 -11.40
C SER A 12 1.87 10.64 -10.84
N ARG A 13 0.93 10.28 -11.71
CA ARG A 13 -0.38 9.78 -11.29
C ARG A 13 -0.28 8.45 -10.54
N ARG A 14 0.57 7.55 -11.01
CA ARG A 14 0.79 6.23 -10.39
C ARG A 14 1.48 6.36 -9.04
N VAL A 15 2.50 7.20 -8.97
CA VAL A 15 3.23 7.50 -7.71
C VAL A 15 2.28 8.11 -6.69
N TYR A 16 1.52 9.11 -7.08
CA TYR A 16 0.54 9.76 -6.20
C TYR A 16 -0.52 8.76 -5.70
N SER A 17 -1.07 7.94 -6.57
CA SER A 17 -2.08 6.93 -6.20
C SER A 17 -1.56 5.94 -5.17
N LEU A 18 -0.32 5.48 -5.31
CA LEU A 18 0.31 4.59 -4.34
C LEU A 18 0.52 5.28 -3.00
N CYS A 19 1.04 6.50 -3.00
CA CYS A 19 1.20 7.30 -1.78
C CYS A 19 -0.14 7.51 -1.07
N LEU A 20 -1.19 7.83 -1.82
CA LEU A 20 -2.53 8.04 -1.26
C LEU A 20 -3.13 6.76 -0.66
N ARG A 21 -2.99 5.63 -1.34
CA ARG A 21 -3.46 4.34 -0.81
C ARG A 21 -2.77 3.96 0.49
N MET A 22 -1.47 4.20 0.60
CA MET A 22 -0.70 3.84 1.80
C MET A 22 -0.92 4.82 2.95
N THR A 23 -1.03 6.12 2.70
CA THR A 23 -1.17 7.15 3.74
C THR A 23 -2.62 7.43 4.12
N ALA A 24 -3.56 7.25 3.20
CA ALA A 24 -4.96 7.66 3.32
C ALA A 24 -5.12 9.16 3.68
N ASN A 25 -4.17 9.98 3.27
CA ASN A 25 -4.14 11.42 3.52
C ASN A 25 -3.64 12.15 2.28
N THR A 26 -4.49 13.02 1.71
CA THR A 26 -4.18 13.76 0.47
C THR A 26 -2.97 14.67 0.61
N ALA A 27 -2.87 15.41 1.70
CA ALA A 27 -1.74 16.32 1.92
C ALA A 27 -0.41 15.56 2.04
N GLU A 28 -0.38 14.47 2.81
CA GLU A 28 0.78 13.61 2.93
C GLU A 28 1.15 12.95 1.59
N ALA A 29 0.15 12.50 0.84
CA ALA A 29 0.37 11.88 -0.47
C ALA A 29 0.96 12.87 -1.49
N GLU A 30 0.52 14.11 -1.49
CA GLU A 30 1.09 15.17 -2.34
C GLU A 30 2.55 15.46 -1.99
N ASP A 31 2.86 15.63 -0.71
CA ASP A 31 4.22 15.89 -0.24
C ASP A 31 5.16 14.71 -0.54
N LEU A 32 4.71 13.48 -0.30
CA LEU A 32 5.49 12.28 -0.58
C LEU A 32 5.69 12.05 -2.07
N SER A 33 4.69 12.32 -2.89
CA SER A 33 4.81 12.24 -4.34
C SER A 33 5.88 13.19 -4.87
N GLN A 34 5.91 14.42 -4.38
CA GLN A 34 6.95 15.40 -4.71
C GLN A 34 8.34 14.91 -4.25
N GLU A 35 8.45 14.40 -3.02
CA GLU A 35 9.70 13.87 -2.49
C GLU A 35 10.22 12.69 -3.31
N VAL A 36 9.34 11.80 -3.77
CA VAL A 36 9.72 10.68 -4.65
C VAL A 36 10.38 11.21 -5.93
N PHE A 37 9.85 12.24 -6.56
CA PHE A 37 10.41 12.81 -7.78
C PHE A 37 11.70 13.59 -7.53
N ILE A 38 11.85 14.22 -6.35
CA ILE A 38 13.13 14.82 -5.93
C ILE A 38 14.19 13.73 -5.78
N GLN A 39 13.85 12.62 -5.13
CA GLN A 39 14.75 11.47 -4.97
C GLN A 39 15.05 10.79 -6.32
N LEU A 40 14.07 10.70 -7.21
CA LEU A 40 14.27 10.22 -8.57
C LEU A 40 15.32 11.06 -9.29
N TYR A 41 15.22 12.37 -9.23
CA TYR A 41 16.19 13.29 -9.84
C TYR A 41 17.61 13.08 -9.27
N ARG A 42 17.73 12.97 -7.95
CA ARG A 42 19.02 12.76 -7.27
C ARG A 42 19.64 11.40 -7.58
N LYS A 43 18.81 10.36 -7.72
CA LYS A 43 19.27 8.97 -7.86
C LYS A 43 19.23 8.45 -9.30
N ALA A 44 18.80 9.24 -10.27
CA ALA A 44 18.66 8.80 -11.65
C ALA A 44 19.98 8.26 -12.23
N GLY A 45 21.12 8.85 -11.87
CA GLY A 45 22.43 8.37 -12.28
C GLY A 45 22.85 7.03 -11.67
N SER A 46 22.19 6.56 -10.62
CA SER A 46 22.45 5.27 -9.98
C SER A 46 21.58 4.12 -10.52
N PHE A 47 20.61 4.42 -11.37
CA PHE A 47 19.81 3.40 -12.03
C PHE A 47 20.64 2.64 -13.05
N ARG A 48 20.88 1.35 -12.80
CA ARG A 48 21.78 0.51 -13.60
C ARG A 48 21.07 -0.33 -14.68
N GLY A 49 19.74 -0.25 -14.79
CA GLY A 49 18.97 -1.06 -15.73
C GLY A 49 18.87 -2.54 -15.38
N GLU A 50 19.22 -2.93 -14.16
CA GLU A 50 19.12 -4.31 -13.65
C GLU A 50 17.66 -4.76 -13.45
N SER A 51 16.74 -3.80 -13.30
CA SER A 51 15.30 -4.00 -13.24
C SER A 51 14.60 -3.02 -14.17
N GLN A 52 13.31 -3.26 -14.43
CA GLN A 52 12.50 -2.28 -15.14
C GLN A 52 12.43 -0.98 -14.35
N PHE A 53 12.43 0.15 -15.05
CA PHE A 53 12.34 1.48 -14.44
C PHE A 53 11.10 1.61 -13.54
N THR A 54 9.96 1.09 -13.97
CA THR A 54 8.71 1.10 -13.19
C THR A 54 8.85 0.35 -11.86
N THR A 55 9.55 -0.78 -11.84
CA THR A 55 9.84 -1.55 -10.63
C THR A 55 10.76 -0.77 -9.68
N TRP A 56 11.78 -0.15 -10.22
CA TRP A 56 12.70 0.68 -9.43
C TRP A 56 12.01 1.90 -8.84
N LEU A 57 11.16 2.59 -9.62
CA LEU A 57 10.37 3.73 -9.17
C LEU A 57 9.34 3.31 -8.11
N HIS A 58 8.72 2.15 -8.26
CA HIS A 58 7.80 1.60 -7.27
C HIS A 58 8.50 1.35 -5.92
N ARG A 59 9.66 0.73 -5.93
CA ARG A 59 10.46 0.52 -4.71
C ARG A 59 10.86 1.84 -4.06
N LEU A 60 11.28 2.81 -4.87
CA LEU A 60 11.62 4.14 -4.38
C LEU A 60 10.42 4.80 -3.69
N THR A 61 9.22 4.69 -4.28
CA THR A 61 7.98 5.23 -3.73
C THR A 61 7.62 4.56 -2.39
N VAL A 62 7.61 3.23 -2.34
CA VAL A 62 7.31 2.48 -1.12
C VAL A 62 8.30 2.84 -0.01
N ASN A 63 9.58 2.90 -0.32
CA ASN A 63 10.61 3.28 0.66
C ASN A 63 10.40 4.68 1.22
N GLN A 64 10.01 5.66 0.39
CA GLN A 64 9.72 7.01 0.87
C GLN A 64 8.50 7.05 1.80
N VAL A 65 7.45 6.32 1.48
CA VAL A 65 6.26 6.22 2.34
C VAL A 65 6.61 5.58 3.68
N LEU A 66 7.37 4.48 3.68
CA LEU A 66 7.77 3.78 4.91
C LEU A 66 8.72 4.62 5.77
N MET A 67 9.64 5.36 5.17
CA MET A 67 10.49 6.33 5.89
C MET A 67 9.65 7.44 6.54
N HIS A 68 8.64 7.94 5.84
CA HIS A 68 7.72 8.93 6.38
C HIS A 68 6.98 8.39 7.61
N PHE A 69 6.47 7.16 7.56
CA PHE A 69 5.82 6.52 8.69
C PHE A 69 6.76 6.37 9.90
N ARG A 70 8.01 5.96 9.67
CA ARG A 70 9.02 5.85 10.72
C ARG A 70 9.32 7.19 11.38
N ARG A 71 9.46 8.27 10.61
CA ARG A 71 9.69 9.63 11.12
C ARG A 71 8.54 10.13 11.99
N ARG A 72 7.32 9.74 11.65
CA ARG A 72 6.11 10.12 12.41
C ARG A 72 5.82 9.18 13.59
N GLY A 73 6.63 8.17 13.82
CA GLY A 73 6.41 7.20 14.89
C GLY A 73 5.18 6.32 14.66
N VAL A 74 4.73 6.18 13.41
CA VAL A 74 3.59 5.31 13.08
C VAL A 74 4.01 3.86 13.28
N LYS A 75 3.33 3.17 14.17
CA LYS A 75 3.55 1.73 14.40
C LYS A 75 2.87 0.94 13.28
N LEU A 76 3.66 0.29 12.46
CA LEU A 76 3.17 -0.62 11.42
C LEU A 76 2.92 -2.03 11.96
N GLU A 77 3.59 -2.38 13.05
CA GLU A 77 3.31 -3.61 13.78
C GLU A 77 2.21 -3.35 14.81
N GLN A 78 1.03 -3.88 14.60
CA GLN A 78 0.06 -4.02 15.66
C GLN A 78 0.32 -5.34 16.37
N VAL A 79 0.95 -5.26 17.54
CA VAL A 79 0.91 -6.38 18.48
C VAL A 79 -0.54 -6.44 18.99
N THR A 80 -1.29 -7.39 18.49
CA THR A 80 -2.60 -7.67 19.06
C THR A 80 -2.41 -8.33 20.42
N GLU A 81 -2.79 -7.60 21.45
CA GLU A 81 -2.93 -8.17 22.81
C GLU A 81 -4.15 -9.10 22.93
N ASP A 82 -4.97 -9.21 21.89
CA ASP A 82 -6.15 -10.06 21.91
C ASP A 82 -5.86 -11.39 21.20
N GLY A 83 -5.68 -12.43 22.03
CA GLY A 83 -5.57 -13.82 21.59
C GLY A 83 -6.88 -14.37 21.05
N GLU A 84 -7.42 -13.81 19.96
CA GLU A 84 -8.51 -14.43 19.24
C GLU A 84 -7.95 -15.45 18.26
N GLU A 85 -8.34 -16.71 18.48
CA GLU A 85 -8.07 -17.82 17.57
C GLU A 85 -8.57 -17.50 16.17
N VAL A 86 -7.64 -17.47 15.23
CA VAL A 86 -7.92 -17.28 13.83
C VAL A 86 -8.59 -18.52 13.26
N GLN A 87 -9.90 -18.48 13.06
CA GLN A 87 -10.57 -19.46 12.23
C GLN A 87 -10.05 -19.30 10.78
N ARG A 88 -9.39 -20.33 10.29
CA ARG A 88 -8.99 -20.42 8.89
C ARG A 88 -10.24 -20.43 8.01
N VAL A 89 -10.54 -19.29 7.41
CA VAL A 89 -11.48 -19.23 6.29
C VAL A 89 -10.65 -19.39 5.01
N GLU A 90 -10.88 -20.45 4.29
CA GLU A 90 -10.25 -20.68 2.99
C GLU A 90 -10.59 -19.53 2.02
N PRO A 91 -9.62 -19.04 1.22
CA PRO A 91 -9.89 -17.98 0.27
C PRO A 91 -10.76 -18.52 -0.86
N GLY A 92 -11.98 -18.02 -0.95
CA GLY A 92 -12.76 -18.15 -2.16
C GLY A 92 -12.07 -17.36 -3.27
N THR A 93 -11.64 -18.04 -4.32
CA THR A 93 -11.14 -17.46 -5.54
C THR A 93 -12.28 -16.78 -6.29
N GLU A 94 -12.54 -15.51 -5.98
CA GLU A 94 -13.36 -14.66 -6.85
C GLU A 94 -12.46 -13.84 -7.75
N ASP A 95 -12.73 -13.93 -9.03
CA ASP A 95 -12.04 -13.22 -10.10
C ASP A 95 -12.22 -11.70 -9.94
N GLN A 96 -11.20 -11.03 -9.43
CA GLN A 96 -11.20 -9.59 -9.13
C GLN A 96 -11.19 -8.69 -10.37
N SER A 97 -11.17 -9.25 -11.59
CA SER A 97 -10.98 -8.48 -12.82
C SER A 97 -12.20 -7.69 -13.30
N ARG A 98 -13.36 -7.86 -12.66
CA ARG A 98 -14.65 -7.29 -13.10
C ARG A 98 -15.41 -6.52 -12.04
N MET A 99 -14.74 -5.91 -11.07
CA MET A 99 -15.43 -5.08 -10.07
C MET A 99 -16.01 -3.80 -10.71
N PRO A 100 -17.32 -3.51 -10.53
CA PRO A 100 -17.91 -2.24 -10.92
C PRO A 100 -17.18 -1.05 -10.25
N VAL A 101 -17.18 0.12 -10.90
CA VAL A 101 -16.51 1.35 -10.40
C VAL A 101 -17.01 1.73 -8.99
N VAL A 102 -18.30 1.50 -8.72
CA VAL A 102 -18.92 1.80 -7.42
C VAL A 102 -18.28 0.95 -6.31
N ASP A 103 -17.99 -0.31 -6.59
CA ASP A 103 -17.35 -1.21 -5.62
C ASP A 103 -15.89 -0.80 -5.34
N ARG A 104 -15.19 -0.27 -6.34
CA ARG A 104 -13.83 0.26 -6.17
C ARG A 104 -13.80 1.45 -5.21
N ILE A 105 -14.73 2.38 -5.35
CA ILE A 105 -14.84 3.54 -4.44
C ILE A 105 -15.12 3.08 -3.02
N ALA A 106 -16.01 2.12 -2.83
CA ALA A 106 -16.32 1.56 -1.53
C ALA A 106 -15.10 0.87 -0.89
N ILE A 107 -14.33 0.12 -1.70
CA ILE A 107 -13.11 -0.54 -1.25
C ILE A 107 -12.03 0.49 -0.87
N ASP A 108 -11.80 1.48 -1.70
CA ASP A 108 -10.80 2.53 -1.43
C ASP A 108 -11.15 3.28 -0.13
N LYS A 109 -12.43 3.57 0.09
CA LYS A 109 -12.91 4.18 1.34
C LYS A 109 -12.67 3.25 2.55
N ALA A 110 -12.98 1.97 2.43
CA ALA A 110 -12.77 0.99 3.48
C ALA A 110 -11.28 0.82 3.79
N VAL A 111 -10.42 0.75 2.77
CA VAL A 111 -8.96 0.68 2.93
C VAL A 111 -8.42 1.90 3.64
N SER A 112 -8.94 3.10 3.34
CA SER A 112 -8.55 4.34 4.02
C SER A 112 -8.85 4.34 5.52
N GLN A 113 -9.80 3.53 5.97
CA GLN A 113 -10.20 3.40 7.37
C GLN A 113 -9.43 2.31 8.13
N LEU A 114 -8.62 1.52 7.45
CA LEU A 114 -7.76 0.53 8.09
C LEU A 114 -6.68 1.20 8.95
N PRO A 115 -6.29 0.59 10.07
CA PRO A 115 -5.06 0.97 10.78
C PRO A 115 -3.85 0.94 9.83
N PRO A 116 -2.84 1.81 10.03
CA PRO A 116 -1.72 1.94 9.11
C PRO A 116 -0.98 0.64 8.79
N GLY A 117 -0.76 -0.23 9.78
CA GLY A 117 -0.10 -1.53 9.58
C GLY A 117 -0.91 -2.49 8.73
N TYR A 118 -2.20 -2.59 8.98
CA TYR A 118 -3.11 -3.42 8.17
C TYR A 118 -3.23 -2.89 6.75
N ARG A 119 -3.35 -1.59 6.60
CA ARG A 119 -3.40 -0.92 5.30
C ARG A 119 -2.14 -1.15 4.50
N ALA A 120 -0.96 -0.99 5.09
CA ALA A 120 0.31 -1.20 4.41
C ALA A 120 0.44 -2.64 3.89
N VAL A 121 0.16 -3.64 4.71
CA VAL A 121 0.21 -5.05 4.28
C VAL A 121 -0.82 -5.34 3.19
N PHE A 122 -2.04 -4.87 3.34
CA PHE A 122 -3.10 -5.07 2.34
C PHE A 122 -2.73 -4.42 0.99
N VAL A 123 -2.28 -3.18 0.99
CA VAL A 123 -1.91 -2.47 -0.24
C VAL A 123 -0.72 -3.16 -0.91
N LEU A 124 0.31 -3.51 -0.18
CA LEU A 124 1.50 -4.13 -0.76
C LEU A 124 1.23 -5.54 -1.30
N HIS A 125 0.46 -6.35 -0.59
CA HIS A 125 0.17 -7.72 -1.00
C HIS A 125 -0.98 -7.81 -1.99
N ASP A 126 -2.17 -7.34 -1.61
CA ASP A 126 -3.40 -7.57 -2.39
C ASP A 126 -3.58 -6.58 -3.55
N VAL A 127 -3.09 -5.35 -3.44
CA VAL A 127 -3.19 -4.34 -4.50
C VAL A 127 -1.97 -4.36 -5.41
N GLU A 128 -0.77 -4.34 -4.84
CA GLU A 128 0.49 -4.25 -5.60
C GLU A 128 1.10 -5.61 -5.95
N GLY A 129 0.60 -6.69 -5.39
CA GLY A 129 0.97 -8.05 -5.77
C GLY A 129 2.31 -8.55 -5.23
N HIS A 130 2.83 -7.95 -4.15
CA HIS A 130 4.04 -8.45 -3.51
C HIS A 130 3.78 -9.74 -2.72
N GLU A 131 4.69 -10.69 -2.81
CA GLU A 131 4.68 -11.88 -1.96
C GLU A 131 4.94 -11.50 -0.49
N HIS A 132 4.50 -12.35 0.45
CA HIS A 132 4.68 -12.09 1.89
C HIS A 132 6.15 -11.90 2.29
N GLU A 133 7.07 -12.58 1.65
CA GLU A 133 8.51 -12.45 1.87
C GLU A 133 9.00 -11.02 1.55
N GLU A 134 8.53 -10.46 0.46
CA GLU A 134 8.86 -9.09 0.06
C GLU A 134 8.17 -8.06 0.96
N VAL A 135 6.90 -8.26 1.29
CA VAL A 135 6.16 -7.41 2.23
C VAL A 135 6.85 -7.38 3.59
N ALA A 136 7.24 -8.56 4.12
CA ALA A 136 7.96 -8.68 5.38
C ALA A 136 9.29 -7.91 5.36
N ARG A 137 10.04 -8.03 4.26
CA ARG A 137 11.30 -7.32 4.07
C ARG A 137 11.10 -5.81 4.03
N LEU A 138 10.13 -5.33 3.26
CA LEU A 138 9.82 -3.90 3.15
C LEU A 138 9.37 -3.30 4.49
N LEU A 139 8.52 -4.00 5.22
CA LEU A 139 7.96 -3.52 6.49
C LEU A 139 8.88 -3.79 7.70
N GLY A 140 9.90 -4.60 7.54
CA GLY A 140 10.80 -4.99 8.63
C GLY A 140 10.16 -5.92 9.66
N CYS A 141 9.25 -6.78 9.24
CA CYS A 141 8.56 -7.76 10.08
C CYS A 141 8.83 -9.19 9.59
N SER A 142 8.33 -10.18 10.33
CA SER A 142 8.39 -11.59 9.91
C SER A 142 7.33 -11.91 8.86
N VAL A 143 7.55 -12.98 8.09
CA VAL A 143 6.55 -13.49 7.13
C VAL A 143 5.26 -13.89 7.85
N GLY A 144 5.36 -14.48 9.03
CA GLY A 144 4.22 -14.81 9.87
C GLY A 144 3.40 -13.59 10.29
N THR A 145 4.06 -12.51 10.66
CA THR A 145 3.41 -11.22 10.97
C THR A 145 2.72 -10.65 9.74
N SER A 146 3.36 -10.68 8.56
CA SER A 146 2.74 -10.24 7.31
C SER A 146 1.44 -11.01 7.00
N LYS A 147 1.48 -12.32 7.11
CA LYS A 147 0.29 -13.18 6.90
C LYS A 147 -0.82 -12.89 7.90
N SER A 148 -0.49 -12.78 9.18
CA SER A 148 -1.42 -12.49 10.26
C SER A 148 -2.09 -11.12 10.08
N GLN A 149 -1.32 -10.09 9.77
CA GLN A 149 -1.84 -8.74 9.54
C GLN A 149 -2.72 -8.67 8.30
N LEU A 150 -2.37 -9.38 7.22
CA LEU A 150 -3.22 -9.44 6.02
C LEU A 150 -4.57 -10.08 6.33
N HIS A 151 -4.57 -11.17 7.10
CA HIS A 151 -5.81 -11.83 7.50
C HIS A 151 -6.71 -10.87 8.30
N LYS A 152 -6.16 -10.19 9.28
CA LYS A 152 -6.89 -9.19 10.09
C LYS A 152 -7.36 -8.00 9.26
N ALA A 153 -6.53 -7.52 8.34
CA ALA A 153 -6.90 -6.46 7.40
C ALA A 153 -8.12 -6.85 6.56
N ARG A 154 -8.12 -8.05 6.00
CA ARG A 154 -9.23 -8.57 5.19
C ARG A 154 -10.52 -8.74 6.02
N MET A 155 -10.41 -9.22 7.25
CA MET A 155 -11.58 -9.33 8.16
C MET A 155 -12.17 -7.96 8.45
N LYS A 156 -11.34 -6.98 8.76
CA LYS A 156 -11.79 -5.62 9.04
C LYS A 156 -12.39 -4.94 7.81
N LEU A 157 -11.83 -5.17 6.64
CA LEU A 157 -12.41 -4.71 5.37
C LEU A 157 -13.81 -5.26 5.13
N ARG A 158 -14.02 -6.55 5.36
CA ARG A 158 -15.35 -7.16 5.23
C ARG A 158 -16.37 -6.50 6.16
N THR A 159 -15.99 -6.24 7.40
CA THR A 159 -16.85 -5.53 8.36
C THR A 159 -17.17 -4.12 7.88
N LEU A 160 -16.17 -3.36 7.45
CA LEU A 160 -16.36 -2.00 6.95
C LEU A 160 -17.24 -1.94 5.69
N LEU A 161 -17.05 -2.88 4.76
CA LEU A 161 -17.86 -2.97 3.53
C LEU A 161 -19.31 -3.33 3.83
N ARG A 162 -19.57 -4.20 4.81
CA ARG A 162 -20.93 -4.51 5.26
C ARG A 162 -21.63 -3.29 5.84
N GLN A 163 -20.94 -2.53 6.68
CA GLN A 163 -21.46 -1.30 7.28
C GLN A 163 -21.81 -0.23 6.25
N GLN A 164 -21.07 -0.16 5.14
CA GLN A 164 -21.34 0.78 4.05
C GLN A 164 -22.58 0.38 3.23
N ASN A 165 -22.91 -0.89 3.20
CA ASN A 165 -24.02 -1.44 2.42
C ASN A 165 -25.33 -1.57 3.21
N GLU A 166 -25.31 -1.29 4.51
CA GLU A 166 -26.55 -1.27 5.30
C GLU A 166 -27.35 -0.01 4.98
N PRO A 167 -28.63 -0.15 4.59
CA PRO A 167 -29.50 1.01 4.36
C PRO A 167 -29.73 1.73 5.70
N GLN A 168 -29.53 3.06 5.70
CA GLN A 168 -29.90 3.93 6.83
C GLN A 168 -31.40 4.08 6.91
#